data_9824d832651e6c3c77acf19d000f121c
#
_entry.id   9824d832651e6c3c77acf19d000f121c
#
_cell.length_a   1.000
_cell.length_b   1.000
_cell.length_c   1.000
_cell.angle_alpha   90.00
_cell.angle_beta   90.00
_cell.angle_gamma   90.00
#
_symmetry.space_group_name_H-M   'P 1'
#
loop_
_entity.id
_entity.type
_entity.pdbx_description
1 polymer ?
#
loop_
_entity_poly.entity_id
_entity_poly.type
_entity_poly.pdbx_seq_one_letter_code
_entity_poly.pdbx_strand_id
1 'polypeptide(L)' 'MFDHFRWPLGTRVTKTKGSQWTGKVVGFYSTSLTAEGYAVESETERGSVQIYPVAALKELGDD' A
#
# COMPACT_ATOMS: atom_id res chain seq x y z
N MET A 1 -0.32 16.48 6.92
CA MET A 1 1.03 16.03 6.70
C MET A 1 1.10 14.53 6.82
N PHE A 2 2.04 13.93 6.14
CA PHE A 2 2.08 12.47 6.08
C PHE A 2 3.31 11.89 6.73
N ASP A 3 3.86 12.57 7.72
CA ASP A 3 5.07 12.09 8.36
C ASP A 3 4.84 10.86 9.25
N HIS A 4 3.58 10.52 9.53
CA HIS A 4 3.30 9.29 10.26
C HIS A 4 3.17 8.07 9.34
N PHE A 5 3.25 8.28 8.02
CA PHE A 5 3.16 7.17 7.07
C PHE A 5 4.55 6.54 6.92
N ARG A 6 4.62 5.23 7.15
CA ARG A 6 5.91 4.54 7.22
C ARG A 6 6.51 4.24 5.86
N TRP A 7 5.70 4.20 4.82
CA TRP A 7 6.17 3.79 3.50
C TRP A 7 6.07 4.94 2.52
N PRO A 8 7.19 5.37 1.93
CA PRO A 8 7.15 6.42 0.90
C PRO A 8 6.60 5.87 -0.42
N LEU A 9 6.32 6.77 -1.33
CA LEU A 9 5.91 6.38 -2.68
C LEU A 9 6.97 5.48 -3.29
N GLY A 10 6.50 4.45 -4.00
CA GLY A 10 7.38 3.50 -4.66
C GLY A 10 7.73 2.28 -3.82
N THR A 11 7.36 2.25 -2.55
CA THR A 11 7.62 1.08 -1.71
C THR A 11 6.82 -0.10 -2.23
N ARG A 12 7.48 -1.26 -2.36
CA ARG A 12 6.79 -2.48 -2.75
C ARG A 12 6.13 -3.12 -1.54
N VAL A 13 4.87 -3.44 -1.69
CA VAL A 13 4.10 -4.04 -0.60
C VAL A 13 3.22 -5.15 -1.17
N THR A 14 2.77 -6.03 -0.27
CA THR A 14 1.85 -7.09 -0.65
C THR A 14 0.80 -7.24 0.45
N LYS A 15 -0.34 -7.83 0.09
CA LYS A 15 -1.38 -8.11 1.09
C LYS A 15 -0.92 -9.22 2.02
N THR A 16 -1.34 -9.12 3.27
CA THR A 16 -1.00 -10.13 4.26
C THR A 16 -1.95 -11.32 4.20
N LYS A 17 -3.17 -11.12 3.71
CA LYS A 17 -4.18 -12.18 3.69
C LYS A 17 -4.99 -12.10 2.42
N GLY A 18 -5.65 -13.21 2.08
CA GLY A 18 -6.54 -13.28 0.95
C GLY A 18 -5.80 -13.40 -0.35
N SER A 19 -6.46 -12.98 -1.44
CA SER A 19 -5.84 -13.05 -2.74
C SER A 19 -4.62 -12.14 -2.77
N GLN A 20 -3.62 -12.56 -3.52
CA GLN A 20 -2.38 -11.80 -3.57
C GLN A 20 -2.55 -10.51 -4.35
N TRP A 21 -2.04 -9.46 -3.80
CA TRP A 21 -1.99 -8.16 -4.47
C TRP A 21 -0.65 -7.55 -4.11
N THR A 22 0.25 -7.58 -5.07
CA THR A 22 1.59 -7.04 -4.89
C THR A 22 1.73 -5.83 -5.78
N GLY A 23 2.25 -4.76 -5.23
CA GLY A 23 2.40 -3.54 -6.01
C GLY A 23 3.24 -2.52 -5.30
N LYS A 24 3.14 -1.30 -5.79
CA LYS A 24 3.91 -0.18 -5.25
C LYS A 24 2.96 0.86 -4.70
N VAL A 25 3.40 1.50 -3.62
CA VAL A 25 2.65 2.60 -3.03
C VAL A 25 2.66 3.77 -4.01
N VAL A 26 1.47 4.22 -4.40
CA VAL A 26 1.33 5.35 -5.32
C VAL A 26 0.53 6.48 -4.70
N GLY A 27 0.05 6.31 -3.48
CA GLY A 27 -0.69 7.37 -2.80
C GLY A 27 -0.97 7.02 -1.36
N PHE A 28 -1.54 7.96 -0.66
CA PHE A 28 -1.83 7.83 0.77
C PHE A 28 -3.25 8.26 1.04
N TYR A 29 -3.84 7.70 2.10
CA TYR A 29 -5.12 8.21 2.59
C TYR A 29 -5.18 8.04 4.10
N SER A 30 -6.05 8.82 4.71
CA SER A 30 -6.24 8.77 6.15
C SER A 30 -7.69 9.10 6.45
N THR A 31 -8.30 8.28 7.27
CA THR A 31 -9.69 8.49 7.68
C THR A 31 -9.78 8.29 9.17
N SER A 32 -10.97 8.55 9.72
CA SER A 32 -11.17 8.35 11.15
C SER A 32 -11.05 6.86 11.53
N LEU A 33 -11.28 5.97 10.60
CA LEU A 33 -11.18 4.52 10.86
C LEU A 33 -9.85 3.95 10.43
N THR A 34 -9.17 4.59 9.48
CA THR A 34 -7.90 4.12 8.97
C THR A 34 -6.95 5.30 8.94
N ALA A 35 -6.17 5.45 10.00
CA ALA A 35 -5.28 6.59 10.10
C ALA A 35 -4.12 6.50 9.11
N GLU A 36 -3.69 5.30 8.77
CA GLU A 36 -2.59 5.10 7.83
C GLU A 36 -3.02 4.12 6.76
N GLY A 37 -3.30 4.63 5.57
CA GLY A 37 -3.72 3.81 4.45
C GLY A 37 -2.92 4.15 3.21
N TYR A 38 -2.87 3.21 2.28
CA TYR A 38 -2.04 3.34 1.09
C TYR A 38 -2.82 2.96 -0.15
N ALA A 39 -2.58 3.71 -1.22
CA ALA A 39 -3.05 3.33 -2.55
C ALA A 39 -1.91 2.55 -3.21
N VAL A 40 -2.22 1.35 -3.67
CA VAL A 40 -1.21 0.42 -4.18
C VAL A 40 -1.57 0.07 -5.61
N GLU A 41 -0.64 0.32 -6.52
CA GLU A 41 -0.82 -0.03 -7.92
C GLU A 41 -0.22 -1.40 -8.18
N SER A 42 -1.00 -2.26 -8.81
CA SER A 42 -0.59 -3.64 -9.08
C SER A 42 0.66 -3.68 -9.96
N GLU A 43 1.58 -4.60 -9.65
CA GLU A 43 2.76 -4.81 -10.47
C GLU A 43 2.44 -5.47 -11.80
N THR A 44 1.32 -6.18 -11.87
CA THR A 44 0.98 -6.93 -13.08
C THR A 44 -0.08 -6.24 -13.91
N GLU A 45 -0.84 -5.31 -13.33
CA GLU A 45 -1.93 -4.66 -14.02
C GLU A 45 -1.75 -3.15 -13.90
N ARG A 46 -1.06 -2.57 -14.84
CA ARG A 46 -0.79 -1.14 -14.84
C ARG A 46 -2.09 -0.36 -14.77
N GLY A 47 -2.12 0.63 -13.90
CA GLY A 47 -3.28 1.46 -13.73
C GLY A 47 -4.33 0.88 -12.79
N SER A 48 -4.15 -0.36 -12.35
CA SER A 48 -5.08 -0.96 -11.41
C SER A 48 -4.62 -0.63 -10.00
N VAL A 49 -5.36 0.24 -9.32
CA VAL A 49 -4.98 0.75 -8.01
C VAL A 49 -6.06 0.40 -7.02
N GLN A 50 -5.66 -0.11 -5.87
CA GLN A 50 -6.59 -0.37 -4.77
C GLN A 50 -6.04 0.23 -3.50
N ILE A 51 -6.94 0.52 -2.56
CA ILE A 51 -6.53 1.11 -1.29
C ILE A 51 -6.64 0.05 -0.20
N TYR A 52 -5.66 0.07 0.70
CA TYR A 52 -5.62 -0.86 1.81
C TYR A 52 -5.10 -0.14 3.05
N PRO A 53 -5.64 -0.48 4.24
CA PRO A 53 -5.05 0.02 5.48
C PRO A 53 -3.68 -0.63 5.70
N VAL A 54 -2.85 0.02 6.48
CA VAL A 54 -1.49 -0.48 6.71
C VAL A 54 -1.51 -1.89 7.29
N ALA A 55 -2.52 -2.22 8.11
CA ALA A 55 -2.60 -3.54 8.73
C ALA A 55 -2.82 -4.66 7.73
N ALA A 56 -3.31 -4.34 6.54
CA ALA A 56 -3.55 -5.33 5.49
C ALA A 56 -2.35 -5.54 4.58
N LEU A 57 -1.28 -4.81 4.81
CA LEU A 57 -0.11 -4.83 3.94
C LEU A 57 1.15 -5.14 4.71
N LYS A 58 2.15 -5.63 4.01
CA LYS A 58 3.50 -5.73 4.54
C LYS A 58 4.48 -5.33 3.46
N GLU A 59 5.60 -4.81 3.90
CA GLU A 59 6.62 -4.36 2.98
C GLU A 59 7.40 -5.54 2.44
N LEU A 60 7.65 -5.53 1.13
CA LEU A 60 8.51 -6.50 0.49
C LEU A 60 9.91 -5.94 0.43
N GLY A 61 10.88 -6.80 0.61
CA GLY A 61 12.25 -6.39 0.50
C GLY A 61 12.59 -6.01 -0.92
N ASP A 62 13.72 -5.37 -1.05
CA ASP A 62 14.14 -4.82 -2.32
C ASP A 62 14.91 -5.79 -3.14
N ASP A 63 15.08 -6.94 -2.75
CA ASP A 63 15.88 -7.84 -3.59
C ASP A 63 15.13 -9.11 -3.95
#